data_5fea76cda7bc4703dceb058fc0338657
#
_entry.id   5fea76cda7bc4703dceb058fc0338657
#
_cell.length_a   1.000
_cell.length_b   1.000
_cell.length_c   1.000
_cell.angle_alpha   90.00
_cell.angle_beta   90.00
_cell.angle_gamma   90.00
#
_symmetry.space_group_name_H-M   'P 1'
#
loop_
_entity.id
_entity.type
_entity.pdbx_description
1 polymer ?
#
loop_
_entity_poly.entity_id
_entity_poly.type
_entity_poly.pdbx_seq_one_letter_code
_entity_poly.pdbx_strand_id
1 'polypeptide(L)'
;MFSNLGQNSILYVLDLNNSPKVLSGPIERVSIPRPKYNTFNPNMEMVVDIFATINGERREFKGVPNSTIANFGNDAFVLAENREALNSYINSML
;
A
#
# COMPACT_ATOMS: atom_id res chain seq x y z
N MET A 1 7.08 3.00 -6.84
CA MET A 1 6.98 1.80 -5.96
C MET A 1 6.94 2.23 -4.52
N PHE A 2 6.28 1.45 -3.69
CA PHE A 2 6.18 1.77 -2.26
C PHE A 2 7.53 1.93 -1.59
N SER A 3 8.55 1.19 -2.03
CA SER A 3 9.90 1.31 -1.47
C SER A 3 10.54 2.69 -1.71
N ASN A 4 10.01 3.49 -2.61
CA ASN A 4 10.49 4.85 -2.86
C ASN A 4 9.87 5.87 -1.91
N LEU A 5 8.87 5.47 -1.14
CA LEU A 5 8.23 6.33 -0.17
C LEU A 5 9.04 6.30 1.14
N GLY A 6 8.98 7.37 1.88
CA GLY A 6 9.68 7.48 3.14
C GLY A 6 8.89 8.28 4.14
N GLN A 7 9.54 8.64 5.24
CA GLN A 7 8.93 9.41 6.31
C GLN A 7 8.29 10.68 5.74
N ASN A 8 7.06 10.94 6.16
CA ASN A 8 6.24 12.09 5.75
C ASN A 8 5.70 12.04 4.32
N SER A 9 5.99 10.98 3.53
CA SER A 9 5.25 10.73 2.30
C SER A 9 3.80 10.42 2.64
N ILE A 10 2.87 10.71 1.74
CA ILE A 10 1.46 10.42 1.96
C ILE A 10 1.10 9.10 1.31
N LEU A 11 0.51 8.19 2.09
CA LEU A 11 -0.06 6.96 1.59
C LEU A 11 -1.55 7.17 1.35
N TYR A 12 -2.05 6.71 0.21
CA TYR A 12 -3.47 6.76 -0.13
C TYR A 12 -4.05 5.35 0.01
N VAL A 13 -5.20 5.27 0.65
CA VAL A 13 -5.87 3.99 0.94
C VAL A 13 -7.32 4.07 0.50
N LEU A 14 -7.74 3.12 -0.32
CA LEU A 14 -9.15 2.93 -0.62
C LEU A 14 -9.66 1.84 0.30
N ASP A 15 -10.57 2.21 1.20
CA ASP A 15 -11.20 1.28 2.14
C ASP A 15 -12.47 0.74 1.49
N LEU A 16 -12.49 -0.55 1.20
CA LEU A 16 -13.61 -1.21 0.54
C LEU A 16 -14.56 -1.89 1.52
N ASN A 17 -14.32 -1.76 2.81
CA ASN A 17 -15.24 -2.28 3.83
C ASN A 17 -16.49 -1.41 3.89
N ASN A 18 -17.67 -2.02 3.92
CA ASN A 18 -18.96 -1.34 3.95
C ASN A 18 -19.16 -0.44 2.73
N SER A 19 -18.93 0.86 2.86
CA SER A 19 -18.99 1.81 1.74
C SER A 19 -17.57 2.19 1.34
N PRO A 20 -17.24 2.18 0.03
CA PRO A 20 -15.91 2.62 -0.41
C PRO A 20 -15.64 4.05 0.02
N LYS A 21 -14.43 4.28 0.56
CA LYS A 21 -14.00 5.63 0.94
C LYS A 21 -12.48 5.75 0.79
N VAL A 22 -12.04 6.95 0.44
CA VAL A 22 -10.62 7.25 0.28
C VAL A 22 -10.09 7.84 1.58
N LEU A 23 -9.04 7.24 2.10
CA LEU A 23 -8.32 7.69 3.29
C LEU A 23 -6.90 8.04 2.88
N SER A 24 -6.22 8.84 3.69
CA SER A 24 -4.82 9.15 3.46
C SER A 24 -4.15 9.55 4.77
N GLY A 25 -2.83 9.52 4.75
CA GLY A 25 -2.07 9.98 5.89
C GLY A 25 -0.57 9.81 5.69
N PRO A 26 0.22 10.41 6.59
CA PRO A 26 1.68 10.36 6.47
C PRO A 26 2.23 9.00 6.85
N ILE A 27 3.24 8.58 6.09
CA ILE A 27 4.01 7.36 6.36
C ILE A 27 5.03 7.65 7.45
N GLU A 28 5.13 6.76 8.45
CA GLU A 28 6.21 6.81 9.43
C GLU A 28 7.47 6.21 8.85
N ARG A 29 7.35 5.03 8.23
CA ARG A 29 8.47 4.35 7.58
C ARG A 29 7.97 3.25 6.66
N VAL A 30 8.84 2.87 5.73
CA VAL A 30 8.65 1.70 4.86
C VAL A 30 9.86 0.81 5.04
N SER A 31 9.65 -0.48 5.19
CA SER A 31 10.76 -1.44 5.35
C SER A 31 11.55 -1.57 4.06
N ILE A 32 12.75 -2.14 4.18
CA ILE A 32 13.54 -2.55 3.01
C ILE A 32 12.76 -3.67 2.31
N PRO A 33 12.68 -3.66 0.97
CA PRO A 33 12.03 -4.74 0.23
C PRO A 33 12.66 -6.10 0.55
N ARG A 34 11.82 -7.11 0.71
CA ARG A 34 12.25 -8.48 0.95
C ARG A 34 11.43 -9.44 0.11
N PRO A 35 11.94 -10.64 -0.15
CA PRO A 35 11.17 -11.66 -0.88
C PRO A 35 9.91 -12.04 -0.11
N LYS A 36 8.82 -12.25 -0.85
CA LYS A 36 7.56 -12.71 -0.27
C LYS A 36 7.69 -14.09 0.35
N TYR A 37 8.50 -14.94 -0.30
CA TYR A 37 8.78 -16.31 0.17
C TYR A 37 10.25 -16.46 0.52
N ASN A 38 10.56 -17.39 1.41
CA ASN A 38 11.93 -17.61 1.87
C ASN A 38 12.83 -18.32 0.86
N THR A 39 12.34 -18.62 -0.34
CA THR A 39 13.11 -19.26 -1.39
C THR A 39 13.46 -18.26 -2.47
N PHE A 40 14.74 -18.30 -2.92
CA PHE A 40 15.18 -17.45 -4.01
C PHE A 40 14.61 -17.96 -5.34
N ASN A 41 14.04 -17.04 -6.12
CA ASN A 41 13.49 -17.33 -7.43
C ASN A 41 13.67 -16.08 -8.30
N PRO A 42 14.14 -16.19 -9.57
CA PRO A 42 14.30 -15.02 -10.43
C PRO A 42 13.04 -14.20 -10.64
N ASN A 43 11.87 -14.83 -10.52
CA ASN A 43 10.58 -14.16 -10.66
C ASN A 43 9.94 -13.83 -9.31
N MET A 44 10.77 -13.74 -8.28
CA MET A 44 10.33 -13.54 -6.91
C MET A 44 9.63 -12.21 -6.70
N GLU A 45 8.45 -12.28 -6.08
CA GLU A 45 7.74 -11.07 -5.69
C GLU A 45 8.39 -10.47 -4.45
N MET A 46 8.62 -9.15 -4.50
CA MET A 46 9.17 -8.41 -3.37
C MET A 46 8.04 -7.74 -2.62
N VAL A 47 8.14 -7.71 -1.30
CA VAL A 47 7.15 -7.07 -0.44
C VAL A 47 7.83 -6.10 0.51
N VAL A 48 7.04 -5.16 1.01
CA VAL A 48 7.47 -4.19 2.02
C VAL A 48 6.44 -4.12 3.14
N ASP A 49 6.88 -3.65 4.31
CA ASP A 49 5.99 -3.30 5.40
C ASP A 49 5.86 -1.78 5.43
N ILE A 50 4.65 -1.28 5.52
CA ILE A 50 4.37 0.15 5.55
C ILE A 50 3.74 0.49 6.89
N PHE A 51 4.30 1.47 7.57
CA PHE A 51 3.79 1.97 8.85
C PHE A 51 3.36 3.42 8.63
N ALA A 52 2.08 3.69 8.83
CA ALA A 52 1.52 4.99 8.52
C ALA A 52 0.40 5.36 9.49
N THR A 53 0.13 6.65 9.59
CA THR A 53 -1.02 7.15 10.34
C THR A 53 -2.09 7.56 9.32
N ILE A 54 -3.12 6.74 9.21
CA ILE A 54 -4.18 6.92 8.23
C ILE A 54 -5.44 7.41 8.94
N ASN A 55 -5.93 8.59 8.55
CA ASN A 55 -7.11 9.19 9.15
C ASN A 55 -7.01 9.27 10.68
N GLY A 56 -5.80 9.60 11.17
CA GLY A 56 -5.54 9.75 12.60
C GLY A 56 -5.26 8.45 13.34
N GLU A 57 -5.29 7.29 12.68
CA GLU A 57 -5.01 6.00 13.29
C GLU A 57 -3.71 5.42 12.78
N ARG A 58 -2.87 4.94 13.69
CA ARG A 58 -1.64 4.24 13.30
C ARG A 58 -2.00 2.87 12.73
N ARG A 59 -1.48 2.59 11.55
CA ARG A 59 -1.73 1.33 10.85
C ARG A 59 -0.44 0.70 10.38
N GLU A 60 -0.42 -0.62 10.39
CA GLU A 60 0.68 -1.41 9.86
C GLU A 60 0.16 -2.26 8.72
N PHE A 61 0.77 -2.10 7.54
CA PHE A 61 0.46 -2.91 6.38
C PHE A 61 1.67 -3.78 6.09
N LYS A 62 1.63 -5.04 6.50
CA LYS A 62 2.77 -5.95 6.40
C LYS A 62 2.64 -6.85 5.18
N GLY A 63 3.77 -7.05 4.48
CA GLY A 63 3.79 -7.94 3.34
C GLY A 63 3.10 -7.39 2.12
N VAL A 64 3.15 -6.08 1.92
CA VAL A 64 2.53 -5.40 0.78
C VAL A 64 3.41 -5.59 -0.45
N PRO A 65 2.86 -6.05 -1.59
CA PRO A 65 3.64 -6.11 -2.83
C PRO A 65 4.28 -4.76 -3.14
N ASN A 66 5.57 -4.77 -3.47
CA ASN A 66 6.30 -3.54 -3.77
C ASN A 66 5.95 -3.06 -5.18
N SER A 67 4.97 -2.21 -5.27
CA SER A 67 4.38 -1.74 -6.52
C SER A 67 3.93 -0.30 -6.36
N THR A 68 3.26 0.23 -7.37
CA THR A 68 2.63 1.55 -7.34
C THR A 68 1.27 1.48 -6.63
N ILE A 69 0.60 0.34 -6.76
CA ILE A 69 -0.71 0.09 -6.16
C ILE A 69 -0.80 -1.39 -5.80
N ALA A 70 -1.45 -1.71 -4.70
CA ALA A 70 -1.58 -3.09 -4.25
C ALA A 70 -2.84 -3.31 -3.44
N ASN A 71 -3.42 -4.49 -3.55
CA ASN A 71 -4.51 -4.93 -2.70
C ASN A 71 -3.93 -5.46 -1.39
N PHE A 72 -4.66 -5.29 -0.30
CA PHE A 72 -4.24 -5.72 1.02
C PHE A 72 -5.46 -6.21 1.82
N GLY A 73 -5.22 -7.20 2.69
CA GLY A 73 -6.27 -7.67 3.61
C GLY A 73 -7.42 -8.35 2.92
N ASN A 74 -7.17 -9.31 2.03
CA ASN A 74 -8.21 -10.03 1.26
C ASN A 74 -9.08 -9.05 0.48
N ASP A 75 -8.43 -8.08 -0.18
CA ASP A 75 -9.09 -7.05 -0.99
C ASP A 75 -9.96 -6.08 -0.19
N ALA A 76 -9.77 -6.02 1.14
CA ALA A 76 -10.45 -5.03 1.98
C ALA A 76 -9.91 -3.61 1.76
N PHE A 77 -8.65 -3.49 1.34
CA PHE A 77 -7.99 -2.22 1.12
C PHE A 77 -7.23 -2.22 -0.20
N VAL A 78 -7.12 -1.04 -0.81
CA VAL A 78 -6.21 -0.81 -1.92
C VAL A 78 -5.27 0.30 -1.49
N LEU A 79 -3.96 0.02 -1.50
CA LEU A 79 -2.92 0.97 -1.13
C LEU A 79 -2.32 1.54 -2.39
N ALA A 80 -2.08 2.85 -2.42
CA ALA A 80 -1.49 3.52 -3.58
C ALA A 80 -0.41 4.49 -3.13
N GLU A 81 0.68 4.57 -3.90
CA GLU A 81 1.79 5.46 -3.57
C GLU A 81 1.50 6.93 -3.89
N ASN A 82 0.50 7.19 -4.74
CA ASN A 82 0.10 8.56 -5.05
C ASN A 82 -1.38 8.58 -5.43
N ARG A 83 -1.92 9.81 -5.47
CA ARG A 83 -3.34 10.01 -5.76
C ARG A 83 -3.70 9.58 -7.18
N GLU A 84 -2.81 9.80 -8.14
CA GLU A 84 -3.08 9.48 -9.53
C GLU A 84 -3.26 7.98 -9.73
N ALA A 85 -2.42 7.16 -9.09
CA ALA A 85 -2.55 5.71 -9.15
C ALA A 85 -3.89 5.26 -8.56
N LEU A 86 -4.29 5.84 -7.43
CA LEU A 86 -5.57 5.50 -6.81
C LEU A 86 -6.75 5.91 -7.70
N ASN A 87 -6.70 7.12 -8.28
CA ASN A 87 -7.76 7.59 -9.17
C ASN A 87 -7.89 6.70 -10.40
N SER A 88 -6.77 6.27 -10.98
CA SER A 88 -6.79 5.37 -12.12
C SER A 88 -7.43 4.03 -11.77
N TYR A 89 -7.13 3.51 -10.58
CA TYR A 89 -7.76 2.27 -10.11
C TYR A 89 -9.27 2.45 -9.95
N ILE A 90 -9.71 3.52 -9.32
CA ILE A 90 -11.13 3.80 -9.11
C ILE A 90 -11.85 3.92 -10.46
N ASN A 91 -11.25 4.65 -11.41
CA ASN A 91 -11.85 4.82 -12.73
C ASN A 91 -11.98 3.49 -13.47
N SER A 92 -11.06 2.56 -13.25
CA SER A 92 -11.13 1.23 -13.89
C SER A 92 -12.25 0.37 -13.33
N MET A 93 -12.78 0.73 -12.16
CA MET A 93 -13.89 0.01 -11.52
C MET A 93 -15.26 0.48 -11.99
N LEU A 94 -15.34 1.60 -12.69
CA LEU A 94 -16.60 2.21 -13.11
C LEU A 94 -17.10 1.66 -14.45
#